data_ff10a386f6322a5a95d8804dc32139d2
#
_entry.id   ff10a386f6322a5a95d8804dc32139d2
#
_cell.length_a   1.000
_cell.length_b   1.000
_cell.length_c   1.000
_cell.angle_alpha   90.00
_cell.angle_beta   90.00
_cell.angle_gamma   90.00
#
_symmetry.space_group_name_H-M   'P 1'
#
loop_
_entity.id
_entity.type
_entity.pdbx_description
1 polymer ?
#
loop_
_entity_poly.entity_id
_entity_poly.type
_entity_poly.pdbx_seq_one_letter_code
_entity_poly.pdbx_strand_id
1 'polypeptide(L)'
;MEDLPEEENGGEEVQGSSLTMEKVAAAKQFIENHYRAQMKNIQERKERRWLLERKLASSDVPQEVQINLIKDLERKETEFMRLKRHKICVDDFELLTIIGRGAFGEVRLCREKKSGNIYAMKKLKKSEMLMRGQVEHVRAERNLLAEVGSHCIVKLYYSFQDAEYLYLIMEYLPGGDMMTLLMREDTLSENVARFYIAQSVLAIESIHKHNYIHRDIKPDNLLLDKNGHMKLSDFGLCKPIDCTTLPALHENRTLDDENLTEPMDIDGCLTEADNRKSWRSPREQLQHWQMNRRKLAFSTVGTPDYIAPEVLLKKGYGMECD
;
A
#
# COMPACT_ATOMS: atom_id res chain seq x y z
N MET A 1 -61.51 -30.27 -27.75
CA MET A 1 -60.29 -29.74 -28.27
C MET A 1 -60.28 -28.30 -27.80
N GLU A 2 -59.88 -28.09 -26.54
CA GLU A 2 -59.88 -26.79 -25.88
C GLU A 2 -58.46 -26.28 -25.90
N ASP A 3 -58.27 -25.10 -26.48
CA ASP A 3 -57.01 -24.38 -26.52
C ASP A 3 -56.68 -23.82 -25.13
N LEU A 4 -55.55 -24.23 -24.59
CA LEU A 4 -54.95 -23.65 -23.38
C LEU A 4 -54.12 -22.40 -23.79
N PRO A 5 -54.24 -21.30 -23.05
CA PRO A 5 -53.41 -20.12 -23.33
C PRO A 5 -51.96 -20.32 -22.89
N GLU A 6 -51.01 -19.96 -23.74
CA GLU A 6 -49.59 -19.85 -23.44
C GLU A 6 -49.40 -18.72 -22.43
N GLU A 7 -48.94 -19.03 -21.23
CA GLU A 7 -48.43 -18.06 -20.28
C GLU A 7 -47.08 -17.51 -20.78
N GLU A 8 -47.09 -16.30 -21.27
CA GLU A 8 -45.86 -15.50 -21.47
C GLU A 8 -45.22 -15.23 -20.10
N ASN A 9 -44.16 -15.96 -19.80
CA ASN A 9 -43.35 -15.78 -18.62
C ASN A 9 -42.40 -14.59 -18.86
N GLY A 10 -42.91 -13.36 -18.70
CA GLY A 10 -42.14 -12.11 -18.71
C GLY A 10 -41.27 -12.04 -17.45
N GLY A 11 -40.09 -12.68 -17.50
CA GLY A 11 -39.08 -12.50 -16.48
C GLY A 11 -38.60 -11.06 -16.47
N GLU A 12 -39.11 -10.22 -15.57
CA GLU A 12 -38.52 -8.95 -15.24
C GLU A 12 -37.09 -9.21 -14.73
N GLU A 13 -36.10 -8.92 -15.56
CA GLU A 13 -34.70 -8.82 -15.11
C GLU A 13 -34.64 -7.70 -14.06
N VAL A 14 -34.61 -8.10 -12.78
CA VAL A 14 -34.37 -7.19 -11.68
C VAL A 14 -32.94 -6.65 -11.81
N GLN A 15 -32.79 -5.52 -12.49
CA GLN A 15 -31.52 -4.80 -12.56
C GLN A 15 -31.15 -4.34 -11.13
N GLY A 16 -30.17 -5.00 -10.55
CA GLY A 16 -29.60 -4.60 -9.26
C GLY A 16 -29.09 -3.15 -9.28
N SER A 17 -29.07 -2.51 -8.12
CA SER A 17 -28.53 -1.15 -8.02
C SER A 17 -27.10 -1.08 -8.60
N SER A 18 -26.68 0.10 -9.11
CA SER A 18 -25.31 0.33 -9.65
C SER A 18 -24.22 -0.19 -8.71
N LEU A 19 -24.39 0.00 -7.40
CA LEU A 19 -23.47 -0.51 -6.36
C LEU A 19 -23.45 -2.04 -6.29
N THR A 20 -24.60 -2.69 -6.50
CA THR A 20 -24.70 -4.16 -6.53
C THR A 20 -24.00 -4.72 -7.76
N MET A 21 -24.17 -4.10 -8.91
CA MET A 21 -23.50 -4.52 -10.15
C MET A 21 -21.98 -4.35 -10.06
N GLU A 22 -21.50 -3.27 -9.45
CA GLU A 22 -20.06 -3.06 -9.20
C GLU A 22 -19.47 -4.13 -8.28
N LYS A 23 -20.17 -4.48 -7.19
CA LYS A 23 -19.75 -5.55 -6.27
C LYS A 23 -19.73 -6.92 -6.96
N VAL A 24 -20.72 -7.21 -7.79
CA VAL A 24 -20.79 -8.46 -8.56
C VAL A 24 -19.65 -8.53 -9.57
N ALA A 25 -19.36 -7.44 -10.30
CA ALA A 25 -18.25 -7.37 -11.23
C ALA A 25 -16.90 -7.59 -10.53
N ALA A 26 -16.69 -6.94 -9.38
CA ALA A 26 -15.47 -7.11 -8.57
C ALA A 26 -15.34 -8.56 -8.05
N ALA A 27 -16.43 -9.17 -7.57
CA ALA A 27 -16.43 -10.56 -7.13
C ALA A 27 -16.13 -11.53 -8.29
N LYS A 28 -16.72 -11.32 -9.46
CA LYS A 28 -16.44 -12.10 -10.66
C LYS A 28 -14.97 -12.02 -11.05
N GLN A 29 -14.42 -10.81 -11.11
CA GLN A 29 -13.01 -10.60 -11.43
C GLN A 29 -12.06 -11.25 -10.41
N PHE A 30 -12.40 -11.19 -9.11
CA PHE A 30 -11.65 -11.87 -8.06
C PHE A 30 -11.63 -13.39 -8.27
N ILE A 31 -12.80 -13.99 -8.54
CA ILE A 31 -12.93 -15.43 -8.79
C ILE A 31 -12.13 -15.83 -10.04
N GLU A 32 -12.27 -15.11 -11.15
CA GLU A 32 -11.52 -15.38 -12.38
C GLU A 32 -10.02 -15.31 -12.17
N ASN A 33 -9.53 -14.28 -11.48
CA ASN A 33 -8.11 -14.11 -11.15
C ASN A 33 -7.61 -15.24 -10.24
N HIS A 34 -8.40 -15.66 -9.27
CA HIS A 34 -8.06 -16.77 -8.38
C HIS A 34 -7.85 -18.08 -9.16
N TYR A 35 -8.82 -18.44 -10.02
CA TYR A 35 -8.70 -19.64 -10.84
C TYR A 35 -7.58 -19.54 -11.88
N ARG A 36 -7.38 -18.37 -12.50
CA ARG A 36 -6.26 -18.16 -13.42
C ARG A 36 -4.91 -18.34 -12.72
N ALA A 37 -4.75 -17.82 -11.50
CA ALA A 37 -3.56 -18.04 -10.69
C ALA A 37 -3.35 -19.51 -10.31
N GLN A 38 -4.43 -20.25 -9.99
CA GLN A 38 -4.35 -21.69 -9.76
C GLN A 38 -3.91 -22.48 -11.00
N MET A 39 -4.51 -22.19 -12.16
CA MET A 39 -4.12 -22.82 -13.41
C MET A 39 -2.66 -22.56 -13.76
N LYS A 40 -2.19 -21.33 -13.59
CA LYS A 40 -0.79 -20.96 -13.78
C LYS A 40 0.15 -21.77 -12.86
N ASN A 41 -0.18 -21.88 -11.58
CA ASN A 41 0.61 -22.69 -10.62
C ASN A 41 0.67 -24.16 -11.01
N ILE A 42 -0.43 -24.75 -11.51
CA ILE A 42 -0.45 -26.14 -11.98
C ILE A 42 0.43 -26.31 -13.23
N GLN A 43 0.36 -25.33 -14.14
CA GLN A 43 1.20 -25.34 -15.37
C GLN A 43 2.67 -25.24 -15.03
N GLU A 44 3.07 -24.28 -14.20
CA GLU A 44 4.45 -24.11 -13.75
C GLU A 44 5.00 -25.38 -13.05
N ARG A 45 4.15 -26.08 -12.28
CA ARG A 45 4.53 -27.35 -11.65
C ARG A 45 4.81 -28.43 -12.68
N LYS A 46 3.97 -28.56 -13.71
CA LYS A 46 4.17 -29.51 -14.81
C LYS A 46 5.44 -29.20 -15.58
N GLU A 47 5.72 -27.92 -15.82
CA GLU A 47 6.92 -27.47 -16.52
C GLU A 47 8.20 -27.79 -15.72
N ARG A 48 8.22 -27.52 -14.40
CA ARG A 48 9.37 -27.88 -13.54
C ARG A 48 9.64 -29.38 -13.56
N ARG A 49 8.60 -30.20 -13.48
CA ARG A 49 8.73 -31.66 -13.56
C ARG A 49 9.28 -32.07 -14.92
N TRP A 50 8.70 -31.58 -16.00
CA TRP A 50 9.14 -31.90 -17.37
C TRP A 50 10.59 -31.48 -17.63
N LEU A 51 10.98 -30.29 -17.17
CA LEU A 51 12.37 -29.82 -17.28
C LEU A 51 13.34 -30.72 -16.52
N LEU A 52 12.97 -31.19 -15.33
CA LEU A 52 13.81 -32.14 -14.57
C LEU A 52 13.91 -33.47 -15.30
N GLU A 53 12.79 -34.06 -15.73
CA GLU A 53 12.76 -35.33 -16.48
C GLU A 53 13.62 -35.26 -17.77
N ARG A 54 13.47 -34.15 -18.53
CA ARG A 54 14.28 -33.92 -19.73
C ARG A 54 15.77 -33.79 -19.43
N LYS A 55 16.12 -33.10 -18.34
CA LYS A 55 17.52 -32.94 -17.91
C LYS A 55 18.14 -34.26 -17.46
N LEU A 56 17.36 -35.10 -16.78
CA LEU A 56 17.78 -36.41 -16.34
C LEU A 56 17.93 -37.40 -17.52
N ALA A 57 17.04 -37.35 -18.50
CA ALA A 57 17.11 -38.16 -19.71
C ALA A 57 18.37 -37.89 -20.57
N SER A 58 18.92 -36.66 -20.50
CA SER A 58 20.15 -36.29 -21.20
C SER A 58 21.43 -36.48 -20.38
N SER A 59 21.33 -37.06 -19.18
CA SER A 59 22.48 -37.28 -18.26
C SER A 59 22.76 -38.76 -18.06
N ASP A 60 24.04 -39.13 -17.86
CA ASP A 60 24.48 -40.51 -17.55
C ASP A 60 24.20 -40.89 -16.08
N VAL A 61 23.16 -40.35 -15.46
CA VAL A 61 22.81 -40.63 -14.07
C VAL A 61 22.10 -41.98 -13.98
N PRO A 62 22.44 -42.85 -13.01
CA PRO A 62 21.77 -44.14 -12.80
C PRO A 62 20.27 -43.97 -12.60
N GLN A 63 19.47 -44.88 -13.14
CA GLN A 63 17.99 -44.81 -13.10
C GLN A 63 17.40 -44.68 -11.67
N GLU A 64 18.04 -45.33 -10.70
CA GLU A 64 17.64 -45.24 -9.30
C GLU A 64 17.78 -43.82 -8.73
N VAL A 65 18.87 -43.12 -9.09
CA VAL A 65 19.13 -41.74 -8.69
C VAL A 65 18.14 -40.80 -9.38
N GLN A 66 17.80 -41.04 -10.65
CA GLN A 66 16.78 -40.26 -11.37
C GLN A 66 15.42 -40.34 -10.67
N ILE A 67 14.97 -41.55 -10.29
CA ILE A 67 13.71 -41.77 -9.55
C ILE A 67 13.71 -41.04 -8.20
N ASN A 68 14.84 -41.09 -7.49
CA ASN A 68 14.97 -40.40 -6.19
C ASN A 68 14.91 -38.89 -6.33
N LEU A 69 15.48 -38.29 -7.37
CA LEU A 69 15.41 -36.87 -7.65
C LEU A 69 13.96 -36.40 -7.97
N ILE A 70 13.23 -37.21 -8.76
CA ILE A 70 11.81 -36.91 -9.06
C ILE A 70 10.97 -37.00 -7.80
N LYS A 71 11.14 -38.02 -6.96
CA LYS A 71 10.45 -38.15 -5.68
C LYS A 71 10.78 -37.01 -4.72
N ASP A 72 12.02 -36.53 -4.70
CA ASP A 72 12.43 -35.40 -3.88
C ASP A 72 11.76 -34.09 -4.35
N LEU A 73 11.66 -33.85 -5.66
CA LEU A 73 10.89 -32.74 -6.22
C LEU A 73 9.43 -32.82 -5.81
N GLU A 74 8.77 -33.97 -5.97
CA GLU A 74 7.36 -34.17 -5.58
C GLU A 74 7.14 -33.93 -4.07
N ARG A 75 8.06 -34.38 -3.24
CA ARG A 75 8.03 -34.14 -1.79
C ARG A 75 8.11 -32.66 -1.47
N LYS A 76 9.10 -31.95 -2.04
CA LYS A 76 9.30 -30.50 -1.86
C LYS A 76 8.10 -29.70 -2.33
N GLU A 77 7.53 -30.03 -3.48
CA GLU A 77 6.33 -29.36 -3.99
C GLU A 77 5.09 -29.64 -3.12
N THR A 78 4.95 -30.86 -2.60
CA THR A 78 3.86 -31.21 -1.69
C THR A 78 4.00 -30.45 -0.36
N GLU A 79 5.20 -30.35 0.17
CA GLU A 79 5.47 -29.58 1.38
C GLU A 79 5.21 -28.09 1.16
N PHE A 80 5.65 -27.52 0.04
CA PHE A 80 5.34 -26.14 -0.33
C PHE A 80 3.83 -25.88 -0.43
N MET A 81 3.07 -26.83 -1.03
CA MET A 81 1.61 -26.72 -1.11
C MET A 81 0.94 -26.81 0.27
N ARG A 82 1.47 -27.61 1.19
CA ARG A 82 0.99 -27.67 2.58
C ARG A 82 1.25 -26.35 3.31
N LEU A 83 2.46 -25.78 3.16
CA LEU A 83 2.80 -24.47 3.73
C LEU A 83 1.89 -23.37 3.19
N LYS A 84 1.61 -23.37 1.88
CA LYS A 84 0.72 -22.40 1.24
C LYS A 84 -0.74 -22.51 1.71
N ARG A 85 -1.16 -23.67 2.21
CA ARG A 85 -2.50 -23.89 2.80
C ARG A 85 -2.58 -23.50 4.27
N HIS A 86 -1.44 -23.40 4.96
CA HIS A 86 -1.42 -22.99 6.36
C HIS A 86 -1.88 -21.55 6.48
N LYS A 87 -2.98 -21.35 7.17
CA LYS A 87 -3.50 -20.01 7.47
C LYS A 87 -2.78 -19.49 8.70
N ILE A 88 -1.85 -18.55 8.49
CA ILE A 88 -1.13 -17.90 9.57
C ILE A 88 -2.11 -17.19 10.51
N CYS A 89 -1.89 -17.36 11.81
CA CYS A 89 -2.66 -16.73 12.87
C CYS A 89 -1.73 -16.20 13.98
N VAL A 90 -2.31 -15.52 14.95
CA VAL A 90 -1.54 -14.93 16.07
C VAL A 90 -0.83 -15.99 16.91
N ASP A 91 -1.38 -17.21 16.98
CA ASP A 91 -0.79 -18.32 17.76
C ASP A 91 0.50 -18.87 17.16
N ASP A 92 0.80 -18.56 15.89
CA ASP A 92 2.09 -18.89 15.27
C ASP A 92 3.24 -18.03 15.78
N PHE A 93 2.94 -16.98 16.55
CA PHE A 93 3.90 -16.03 17.10
C PHE A 93 3.91 -16.05 18.63
N GLU A 94 5.10 -15.95 19.18
CA GLU A 94 5.33 -15.65 20.58
C GLU A 94 5.40 -14.12 20.74
N LEU A 95 4.47 -13.52 21.49
CA LEU A 95 4.43 -12.08 21.72
C LEU A 95 5.48 -11.68 22.76
N LEU A 96 6.33 -10.73 22.40
CA LEU A 96 7.39 -10.19 23.26
C LEU A 96 7.02 -8.78 23.76
N THR A 97 8.00 -7.89 23.81
CA THR A 97 7.86 -6.53 24.34
C THR A 97 7.09 -5.62 23.40
N ILE A 98 6.29 -4.70 23.96
CA ILE A 98 5.69 -3.58 23.22
C ILE A 98 6.80 -2.57 22.88
N ILE A 99 6.92 -2.19 21.63
CA ILE A 99 7.91 -1.23 21.12
C ILE A 99 7.28 0.08 20.65
N GLY A 100 5.96 0.12 20.50
CA GLY A 100 5.22 1.34 20.14
C GLY A 100 3.74 1.23 20.44
N ARG A 101 3.08 2.37 20.65
CA ARG A 101 1.64 2.49 20.82
C ARG A 101 1.13 3.61 19.92
N GLY A 102 0.12 3.33 19.13
CA GLY A 102 -0.57 4.29 18.29
C GLY A 102 -2.02 4.47 18.68
N ALA A 103 -2.70 5.39 18.01
CA ALA A 103 -4.11 5.71 18.27
C ALA A 103 -5.08 4.52 18.06
N PHE A 104 -4.68 3.51 17.28
CA PHE A 104 -5.54 2.41 16.86
C PHE A 104 -5.05 1.04 17.32
N GLY A 105 -3.92 0.99 18.02
CA GLY A 105 -3.33 -0.27 18.42
C GLY A 105 -1.91 -0.16 18.96
N GLU A 106 -1.20 -1.27 18.93
CA GLU A 106 0.14 -1.38 19.45
C GLU A 106 1.09 -2.07 18.46
N VAL A 107 2.37 -1.75 18.55
CA VAL A 107 3.44 -2.46 17.85
C VAL A 107 4.25 -3.24 18.89
N ARG A 108 4.40 -4.54 18.66
CA ARG A 108 5.13 -5.46 19.52
C ARG A 108 6.25 -6.16 18.76
N LEU A 109 7.32 -6.47 19.46
CA LEU A 109 8.20 -7.54 19.02
C LEU A 109 7.48 -8.87 19.13
N CYS A 110 7.65 -9.73 18.15
CA CYS A 110 7.18 -11.11 18.19
C CYS A 110 8.22 -12.03 17.58
N ARG A 111 8.23 -13.29 18.02
CA ARG A 111 9.05 -14.36 17.47
C ARG A 111 8.16 -15.36 16.78
N GLU A 112 8.42 -15.64 15.51
CA GLU A 112 7.74 -16.74 14.80
C GLU A 112 8.19 -18.09 15.40
N LYS A 113 7.27 -18.87 15.94
CA LYS A 113 7.57 -20.13 16.63
C LYS A 113 8.26 -21.16 15.74
N LYS A 114 7.93 -21.16 14.43
CA LYS A 114 8.45 -22.12 13.47
C LYS A 114 9.89 -21.83 13.03
N SER A 115 10.20 -20.57 12.72
CA SER A 115 11.52 -20.16 12.22
C SER A 115 12.45 -19.58 13.29
N GLY A 116 11.87 -19.12 14.43
CA GLY A 116 12.60 -18.38 15.47
C GLY A 116 12.92 -16.92 15.10
N ASN A 117 12.51 -16.47 13.92
CA ASN A 117 12.75 -15.10 13.47
C ASN A 117 11.98 -14.07 14.28
N ILE A 118 12.60 -12.90 14.46
CA ILE A 118 12.01 -11.78 15.20
C ILE A 118 11.41 -10.79 14.19
N TYR A 119 10.19 -10.34 14.48
CA TYR A 119 9.42 -9.39 13.67
C TYR A 119 8.82 -8.29 14.55
N ALA A 120 8.39 -7.20 13.91
CA ALA A 120 7.52 -6.19 14.49
C ALA A 120 6.06 -6.49 14.08
N MET A 121 5.21 -6.76 15.06
CA MET A 121 3.77 -7.00 14.86
C MET A 121 3.00 -5.73 15.17
N LYS A 122 2.39 -5.10 14.15
CA LYS A 122 1.41 -4.01 14.30
C LYS A 122 0.03 -4.64 14.45
N LYS A 123 -0.57 -4.48 15.64
CA LYS A 123 -1.89 -5.02 16.01
C LYS A 123 -2.88 -3.88 16.08
N LEU A 124 -3.94 -3.92 15.28
CA LEU A 124 -4.92 -2.85 15.11
C LEU A 124 -6.32 -3.34 15.48
N LYS A 125 -7.03 -2.60 16.33
CA LYS A 125 -8.36 -2.97 16.80
C LYS A 125 -9.44 -2.56 15.80
N LYS A 126 -10.18 -3.51 15.24
CA LYS A 126 -11.18 -3.31 14.20
C LYS A 126 -12.29 -2.32 14.60
N SER A 127 -12.78 -2.41 15.85
CA SER A 127 -13.84 -1.53 16.33
C SER A 127 -13.42 -0.05 16.35
N GLU A 128 -12.19 0.25 16.78
CA GLU A 128 -11.67 1.62 16.80
C GLU A 128 -11.43 2.17 15.40
N MET A 129 -10.98 1.31 14.48
CA MET A 129 -10.78 1.69 13.09
C MET A 129 -12.09 1.99 12.37
N LEU A 130 -13.13 1.19 12.61
CA LEU A 130 -14.46 1.42 12.06
C LEU A 130 -15.08 2.71 12.58
N MET A 131 -15.01 2.94 13.90
CA MET A 131 -15.54 4.18 14.51
C MET A 131 -14.87 5.45 13.97
N ARG A 132 -13.59 5.39 13.62
CA ARG A 132 -12.84 6.55 13.14
C ARG A 132 -12.68 6.60 11.61
N GLY A 133 -13.36 5.73 10.87
CA GLY A 133 -13.33 5.70 9.40
C GLY A 133 -11.96 5.39 8.78
N GLN A 134 -11.07 4.67 9.51
CA GLN A 134 -9.68 4.42 9.10
C GLN A 134 -9.46 3.16 8.28
N VAL A 135 -10.53 2.46 7.91
CA VAL A 135 -10.47 1.17 7.19
C VAL A 135 -9.72 1.28 5.86
N GLU A 136 -10.00 2.35 5.10
CA GLU A 136 -9.34 2.56 3.80
C GLU A 136 -7.84 2.87 3.96
N HIS A 137 -7.44 3.58 5.01
CA HIS A 137 -6.03 3.86 5.28
C HIS A 137 -5.23 2.58 5.56
N VAL A 138 -5.77 1.67 6.39
CA VAL A 138 -5.08 0.39 6.67
C VAL A 138 -5.06 -0.52 5.45
N ARG A 139 -6.10 -0.49 4.62
CA ARG A 139 -6.07 -1.20 3.34
C ARG A 139 -4.99 -0.63 2.41
N ALA A 140 -4.89 0.69 2.32
CA ALA A 140 -3.87 1.36 1.53
C ALA A 140 -2.45 1.02 2.04
N GLU A 141 -2.21 1.10 3.36
CA GLU A 141 -0.97 0.70 4.01
C GLU A 141 -0.59 -0.75 3.65
N ARG A 142 -1.51 -1.69 3.87
CA ARG A 142 -1.27 -3.11 3.58
C ARG A 142 -1.00 -3.36 2.09
N ASN A 143 -1.76 -2.72 1.18
CA ASN A 143 -1.61 -2.93 -0.25
C ASN A 143 -0.27 -2.38 -0.73
N LEU A 144 0.07 -1.15 -0.33
CA LEU A 144 1.36 -0.55 -0.65
C LEU A 144 2.53 -1.42 -0.18
N LEU A 145 2.54 -1.81 1.09
CA LEU A 145 3.61 -2.66 1.64
C LEU A 145 3.69 -4.05 1.01
N ALA A 146 2.59 -4.57 0.45
CA ALA A 146 2.58 -5.85 -0.27
C ALA A 146 3.13 -5.73 -1.70
N GLU A 147 3.04 -4.56 -2.31
CA GLU A 147 3.44 -4.30 -3.71
C GLU A 147 4.87 -3.76 -3.82
N VAL A 148 5.28 -2.92 -2.87
CA VAL A 148 6.58 -2.25 -2.92
C VAL A 148 7.71 -3.16 -2.49
N GLY A 149 8.65 -3.42 -3.40
CA GLY A 149 9.85 -4.21 -3.16
C GLY A 149 11.13 -3.37 -3.04
N SER A 150 11.16 -2.35 -2.16
CA SER A 150 12.30 -1.44 -1.98
C SER A 150 13.12 -1.76 -0.73
N HIS A 151 14.44 -1.64 -0.83
CA HIS A 151 15.34 -1.76 0.32
C HIS A 151 15.22 -0.58 1.31
N CYS A 152 14.68 0.55 0.87
CA CYS A 152 14.49 1.76 1.69
C CYS A 152 13.09 1.84 2.31
N ILE A 153 12.29 0.78 2.22
CA ILE A 153 10.95 0.69 2.82
C ILE A 153 10.89 -0.52 3.74
N VAL A 154 10.20 -0.39 4.88
CA VAL A 154 9.98 -1.49 5.81
C VAL A 154 9.25 -2.64 5.11
N LYS A 155 9.75 -3.87 5.25
CA LYS A 155 9.18 -5.03 4.58
C LYS A 155 7.99 -5.59 5.36
N LEU A 156 6.88 -5.87 4.65
CA LEU A 156 5.76 -6.66 5.16
C LEU A 156 5.99 -8.14 4.86
N TYR A 157 5.92 -9.00 5.87
CA TYR A 157 6.04 -10.45 5.73
C TYR A 157 4.69 -11.15 5.68
N TYR A 158 3.80 -10.79 6.61
CA TYR A 158 2.48 -11.39 6.71
C TYR A 158 1.42 -10.35 7.06
N SER A 159 0.21 -10.58 6.58
CA SER A 159 -0.98 -9.81 6.94
C SER A 159 -2.14 -10.77 7.15
N PHE A 160 -2.73 -10.75 8.35
CA PHE A 160 -3.87 -11.59 8.70
C PHE A 160 -4.78 -10.89 9.70
N GLN A 161 -5.90 -11.53 10.02
CA GLN A 161 -6.89 -10.98 10.94
C GLN A 161 -7.61 -12.08 11.70
N ASP A 162 -8.10 -11.73 12.87
CA ASP A 162 -9.06 -12.51 13.64
C ASP A 162 -10.41 -11.77 13.77
N ALA A 163 -11.24 -12.15 14.74
CA ALA A 163 -12.55 -11.52 14.96
C ALA A 163 -12.41 -10.04 15.38
N GLU A 164 -11.39 -9.67 16.18
CA GLU A 164 -11.25 -8.38 16.83
C GLU A 164 -10.16 -7.50 16.22
N TYR A 165 -9.08 -8.10 15.68
CA TYR A 165 -7.87 -7.38 15.28
C TYR A 165 -7.44 -7.66 13.85
N LEU A 166 -6.73 -6.68 13.29
CA LEU A 166 -5.88 -6.80 12.11
C LEU A 166 -4.43 -6.87 12.55
N TYR A 167 -3.62 -7.69 11.87
CA TYR A 167 -2.21 -7.88 12.15
C TYR A 167 -1.38 -7.67 10.91
N LEU A 168 -0.34 -6.82 11.02
CA LEU A 168 0.71 -6.65 10.02
C LEU A 168 2.03 -7.10 10.66
N ILE A 169 2.66 -8.13 10.09
CA ILE A 169 3.95 -8.64 10.55
C ILE A 169 5.03 -8.06 9.65
N MET A 170 5.83 -7.17 10.21
CA MET A 170 6.79 -6.37 9.49
C MET A 170 8.21 -6.70 9.93
N GLU A 171 9.17 -6.27 9.15
CA GLU A 171 10.58 -6.28 9.49
C GLU A 171 10.83 -5.55 10.81
N TYR A 172 11.62 -6.16 11.69
CA TYR A 172 12.10 -5.48 12.90
C TYR A 172 13.41 -4.74 12.60
N LEU A 173 13.44 -3.46 12.91
CA LEU A 173 14.56 -2.55 12.68
C LEU A 173 15.14 -2.11 14.03
N PRO A 174 16.26 -2.71 14.46
CA PRO A 174 16.79 -2.53 15.82
C PRO A 174 17.55 -1.22 16.04
N GLY A 175 17.86 -0.48 14.98
CA GLY A 175 18.66 0.76 15.07
C GLY A 175 17.90 1.97 15.63
N GLY A 176 16.58 1.82 15.91
CA GLY A 176 15.72 2.91 16.37
C GLY A 176 15.25 3.80 15.21
N ASP A 177 14.80 5.00 15.53
CA ASP A 177 14.32 6.00 14.58
C ASP A 177 15.30 7.16 14.43
N MET A 178 15.16 7.92 13.33
CA MET A 178 16.02 9.06 13.02
C MET A 178 15.84 10.19 14.04
N MET A 179 14.66 10.37 14.62
CA MET A 179 14.43 11.40 15.65
C MET A 179 15.28 11.11 16.89
N THR A 180 15.29 9.86 17.35
CA THR A 180 16.14 9.41 18.46
C THR A 180 17.63 9.61 18.14
N LEU A 181 18.06 9.34 16.90
CA LEU A 181 19.43 9.61 16.46
C LEU A 181 19.75 11.11 16.54
N LEU A 182 18.88 11.97 16.01
CA LEU A 182 19.06 13.43 16.04
C LEU A 182 19.07 13.99 17.47
N MET A 183 18.22 13.46 18.35
CA MET A 183 18.23 13.86 19.77
C MET A 183 19.52 13.49 20.49
N ARG A 184 20.19 12.41 20.07
CA ARG A 184 21.44 11.95 20.67
C ARG A 184 22.65 12.72 20.12
N GLU A 185 22.69 12.94 18.79
CA GLU A 185 23.84 13.52 18.08
C GLU A 185 23.74 15.04 17.93
N ASP A 186 22.55 15.63 18.23
CA ASP A 186 22.18 17.04 18.03
C ASP A 186 22.26 17.45 16.54
N THR A 187 23.41 17.32 15.91
CA THR A 187 23.63 17.61 14.49
C THR A 187 24.35 16.46 13.80
N LEU A 188 24.02 16.23 12.53
CA LEU A 188 24.69 15.26 11.68
C LEU A 188 25.73 15.96 10.77
N SER A 189 26.85 15.31 10.54
CA SER A 189 27.80 15.80 9.53
C SER A 189 27.15 15.76 8.14
N GLU A 190 27.60 16.62 7.23
CA GLU A 190 27.05 16.70 5.87
C GLU A 190 27.06 15.34 5.13
N ASN A 191 28.13 14.56 5.29
CA ASN A 191 28.24 13.26 4.65
C ASN A 191 27.19 12.27 5.19
N VAL A 192 26.95 12.26 6.49
CA VAL A 192 25.92 11.41 7.13
C VAL A 192 24.53 11.88 6.74
N ALA A 193 24.28 13.20 6.76
CA ALA A 193 23.01 13.76 6.33
C ALA A 193 22.71 13.41 4.86
N ARG A 194 23.69 13.57 3.97
CA ARG A 194 23.59 13.20 2.54
C ARG A 194 23.24 11.72 2.36
N PHE A 195 23.83 10.82 3.15
CA PHE A 195 23.56 9.38 3.11
C PHE A 195 22.10 9.07 3.45
N TYR A 196 21.54 9.67 4.52
CA TYR A 196 20.17 9.44 4.91
C TYR A 196 19.15 10.12 3.98
N ILE A 197 19.42 11.33 3.52
CA ILE A 197 18.58 12.03 2.54
C ILE A 197 18.51 11.25 1.22
N ALA A 198 19.62 10.71 0.74
CA ALA A 198 19.61 9.88 -0.47
C ALA A 198 18.69 8.66 -0.33
N GLN A 199 18.69 7.99 0.82
CA GLN A 199 17.82 6.86 1.08
C GLN A 199 16.35 7.28 1.23
N SER A 200 16.08 8.46 1.81
CA SER A 200 14.73 9.04 1.89
C SER A 200 14.17 9.29 0.49
N VAL A 201 14.96 9.89 -0.40
CA VAL A 201 14.56 10.11 -1.81
C VAL A 201 14.25 8.80 -2.51
N LEU A 202 15.08 7.76 -2.34
CA LEU A 202 14.83 6.44 -2.92
C LEU A 202 13.56 5.77 -2.36
N ALA A 203 13.27 5.97 -1.07
CA ALA A 203 12.05 5.46 -0.45
C ALA A 203 10.81 6.16 -1.04
N ILE A 204 10.82 7.49 -1.11
CA ILE A 204 9.73 8.30 -1.68
C ILE A 204 9.53 7.95 -3.16
N GLU A 205 10.60 7.87 -3.96
CA GLU A 205 10.52 7.45 -5.35
C GLU A 205 9.84 6.09 -5.51
N SER A 206 10.18 5.13 -4.64
CA SER A 206 9.58 3.79 -4.67
C SER A 206 8.07 3.83 -4.42
N ILE A 207 7.59 4.70 -3.53
CA ILE A 207 6.16 4.87 -3.24
C ILE A 207 5.45 5.55 -4.42
N HIS A 208 6.02 6.62 -4.93
CA HIS A 208 5.46 7.40 -6.04
C HIS A 208 5.36 6.57 -7.33
N LYS A 209 6.31 5.66 -7.61
CA LYS A 209 6.21 4.71 -8.73
C LYS A 209 5.00 3.78 -8.64
N HIS A 210 4.47 3.55 -7.45
CA HIS A 210 3.24 2.78 -7.23
C HIS A 210 1.99 3.64 -7.13
N ASN A 211 2.11 4.95 -7.47
CA ASN A 211 1.02 5.94 -7.40
C ASN A 211 0.45 6.12 -5.98
N TYR A 212 1.32 6.08 -4.98
CA TYR A 212 0.95 6.41 -3.60
C TYR A 212 1.71 7.65 -3.13
N ILE A 213 1.10 8.39 -2.19
CA ILE A 213 1.73 9.44 -1.40
C ILE A 213 1.70 9.04 0.07
N HIS A 214 2.77 9.40 0.81
CA HIS A 214 2.94 9.05 2.21
C HIS A 214 2.19 9.99 3.15
N ARG A 215 2.40 11.29 3.00
CA ARG A 215 1.75 12.39 3.73
C ARG A 215 2.16 12.57 5.20
N ASP A 216 3.14 11.83 5.68
CA ASP A 216 3.70 11.97 7.03
C ASP A 216 5.19 11.62 7.07
N ILE A 217 5.95 12.20 6.13
CA ILE A 217 7.41 12.06 6.12
C ILE A 217 7.99 12.87 7.27
N LYS A 218 8.63 12.19 8.22
CA LYS A 218 9.26 12.82 9.39
C LYS A 218 10.32 11.88 9.98
N PRO A 219 11.26 12.40 10.80
CA PRO A 219 12.33 11.60 11.39
C PRO A 219 11.86 10.40 12.21
N ASP A 220 10.69 10.49 12.89
CA ASP A 220 10.10 9.39 13.66
C ASP A 220 9.73 8.19 12.78
N ASN A 221 9.40 8.43 11.51
CA ASN A 221 8.99 7.40 10.56
C ASN A 221 10.16 6.86 9.73
N LEU A 222 11.38 7.35 9.95
CA LEU A 222 12.62 6.89 9.32
C LEU A 222 13.35 5.96 10.31
N LEU A 223 13.17 4.65 10.14
CA LEU A 223 13.76 3.65 11.03
C LEU A 223 15.12 3.17 10.51
N LEU A 224 15.99 2.76 11.41
CA LEU A 224 17.34 2.29 11.10
C LEU A 224 17.44 0.78 11.28
N ASP A 225 18.03 0.12 10.30
CA ASP A 225 18.33 -1.30 10.39
C ASP A 225 19.60 -1.56 11.24
N LYS A 226 19.94 -2.83 11.43
CA LYS A 226 21.13 -3.23 12.19
C LYS A 226 22.46 -2.76 11.60
N ASN A 227 22.47 -2.36 10.33
CA ASN A 227 23.67 -1.89 9.62
C ASN A 227 23.70 -0.37 9.50
N GLY A 228 22.70 0.34 10.06
CA GLY A 228 22.57 1.79 9.98
C GLY A 228 21.92 2.30 8.68
N HIS A 229 21.33 1.41 7.85
CA HIS A 229 20.55 1.85 6.70
C HIS A 229 19.15 2.28 7.13
N MET A 230 18.65 3.34 6.49
CA MET A 230 17.34 3.90 6.76
C MET A 230 16.25 3.19 5.94
N LYS A 231 15.10 2.96 6.59
CA LYS A 231 13.87 2.48 5.95
C LYS A 231 12.67 3.32 6.39
N LEU A 232 11.90 3.77 5.41
CA LEU A 232 10.65 4.48 5.65
C LEU A 232 9.58 3.52 6.19
N SER A 233 8.86 3.96 7.20
CA SER A 233 7.82 3.20 7.90
C SER A 233 6.55 4.03 8.11
N ASP A 234 5.54 3.42 8.72
CA ASP A 234 4.23 4.00 9.09
C ASP A 234 3.46 4.64 7.92
N PHE A 235 2.90 3.78 7.09
CA PHE A 235 2.06 4.15 5.95
C PHE A 235 0.58 4.36 6.32
N GLY A 236 0.29 4.58 7.59
CA GLY A 236 -1.08 4.76 8.11
C GLY A 236 -1.84 5.96 7.54
N LEU A 237 -1.13 6.93 6.95
CA LEU A 237 -1.72 8.06 6.26
C LEU A 237 -1.56 8.00 4.74
N CYS A 238 -0.99 6.94 4.17
CA CYS A 238 -0.77 6.86 2.74
C CYS A 238 -2.08 6.85 1.94
N LYS A 239 -2.02 7.37 0.72
CA LYS A 239 -3.17 7.44 -0.17
C LYS A 239 -2.77 7.10 -1.60
N PRO A 240 -3.53 6.22 -2.30
CA PRO A 240 -3.35 6.04 -3.73
C PRO A 240 -3.82 7.30 -4.49
N ILE A 241 -3.06 7.69 -5.50
CA ILE A 241 -3.37 8.80 -6.41
C ILE A 241 -3.36 8.27 -7.85
N ASP A 242 -4.36 8.65 -8.62
CA ASP A 242 -4.42 8.32 -10.04
C ASP A 242 -3.58 9.31 -10.85
N CYS A 243 -2.34 8.93 -11.16
CA CYS A 243 -1.40 9.77 -11.91
C CYS A 243 -1.50 9.64 -13.43
N THR A 244 -2.40 8.80 -13.96
CA THR A 244 -2.49 8.49 -15.39
C THR A 244 -2.88 9.69 -16.26
N THR A 245 -3.22 10.83 -15.65
CA THR A 245 -3.70 12.04 -16.31
C THR A 245 -3.08 13.34 -15.79
N LEU A 246 -1.96 13.28 -15.08
CA LEU A 246 -1.18 14.48 -14.80
C LEU A 246 -0.54 14.94 -16.11
N PRO A 247 -0.77 16.21 -16.57
CA PRO A 247 0.00 16.74 -17.69
C PRO A 247 1.48 16.71 -17.28
N ALA A 248 2.32 16.17 -18.16
CA ALA A 248 3.77 16.28 -17.98
C ALA A 248 4.08 17.74 -17.67
N LEU A 249 4.70 17.99 -16.52
CA LEU A 249 5.25 19.29 -16.21
C LEU A 249 6.24 19.58 -17.32
N HIS A 250 5.85 20.45 -18.27
CA HIS A 250 6.77 20.97 -19.26
C HIS A 250 7.87 21.71 -18.47
N GLU A 251 9.08 21.14 -18.47
CA GLU A 251 10.32 21.83 -18.17
C GLU A 251 10.53 22.92 -19.23
N ASN A 252 9.81 24.01 -19.14
CA ASN A 252 10.09 25.27 -19.82
C ASN A 252 9.06 26.32 -19.37
N ARG A 253 9.20 26.79 -18.13
CA ARG A 253 8.83 28.15 -17.78
C ARG A 253 10.10 28.85 -17.34
N THR A 254 10.68 29.59 -18.25
CA THR A 254 11.55 30.73 -17.94
C THR A 254 10.88 31.54 -16.86
N LEU A 255 11.58 31.71 -15.74
CA LEU A 255 11.21 32.63 -14.67
C LEU A 255 11.28 34.05 -15.26
N ASP A 256 10.17 34.53 -15.78
CA ASP A 256 9.96 35.97 -15.93
C ASP A 256 9.54 36.50 -14.57
N ASP A 257 10.51 37.17 -13.98
CA ASP A 257 10.55 37.86 -12.71
C ASP A 257 9.73 39.15 -12.82
N GLU A 258 8.41 39.09 -12.67
CA GLU A 258 7.55 40.27 -12.38
C GLU A 258 6.23 39.85 -11.76
N ASN A 259 6.12 40.02 -10.44
CA ASN A 259 4.99 40.33 -9.56
C ASN A 259 5.02 39.57 -8.24
N LEU A 260 6.02 39.90 -7.43
CA LEU A 260 6.00 39.63 -5.98
C LEU A 260 5.79 40.99 -5.26
N THR A 261 4.57 41.50 -5.32
CA THR A 261 4.09 42.50 -4.35
C THR A 261 2.57 42.57 -4.38
N GLU A 262 1.92 41.69 -3.61
CA GLU A 262 0.60 42.02 -3.08
C GLU A 262 0.60 41.78 -1.57
N PRO A 263 0.18 42.79 -0.78
CA PRO A 263 0.12 42.69 0.69
C PRO A 263 -1.01 41.79 1.13
N MET A 264 -0.80 41.05 2.23
CA MET A 264 -1.86 40.35 2.95
C MET A 264 -2.80 41.38 3.58
N ASP A 265 -3.96 41.59 3.01
CA ASP A 265 -5.08 42.27 3.67
C ASP A 265 -5.82 41.27 4.53
N ILE A 266 -5.68 41.47 5.85
CA ILE A 266 -6.50 40.88 6.88
C ILE A 266 -7.67 41.82 7.08
N ASP A 267 -8.65 41.76 6.18
CA ASP A 267 -10.02 42.23 6.54
C ASP A 267 -11.03 41.76 5.50
N GLY A 268 -12.10 41.13 5.99
CA GLY A 268 -13.17 40.60 5.19
C GLY A 268 -14.07 41.70 4.62
N CYS A 269 -13.80 42.14 3.40
CA CYS A 269 -14.78 42.87 2.60
C CYS A 269 -14.72 42.38 1.15
N LEU A 270 -15.81 41.75 0.71
CA LEU A 270 -16.05 41.35 -0.66
C LEU A 270 -16.13 42.57 -1.55
N THR A 271 -15.10 42.88 -2.33
CA THR A 271 -15.24 43.86 -3.41
C THR A 271 -15.56 43.15 -4.74
N GLU A 272 -16.61 43.61 -5.40
CA GLU A 272 -17.20 43.14 -6.66
C GLU A 272 -16.34 43.38 -7.90
N ALA A 273 -15.08 42.96 -7.96
CA ALA A 273 -14.24 43.26 -9.11
C ALA A 273 -13.50 42.07 -9.73
N ASP A 274 -13.83 40.82 -9.40
CA ASP A 274 -13.23 39.66 -10.08
C ASP A 274 -14.26 38.72 -10.73
N ASN A 275 -15.16 39.27 -11.49
CA ASN A 275 -16.27 38.57 -12.13
C ASN A 275 -15.96 38.25 -13.59
N ARG A 276 -14.87 37.51 -13.88
CA ARG A 276 -14.59 36.94 -15.23
C ARG A 276 -13.92 35.57 -15.24
N LYS A 277 -14.17 34.73 -14.27
CA LYS A 277 -14.02 33.26 -14.47
C LYS A 277 -15.43 32.70 -14.48
N SER A 278 -15.87 32.33 -15.69
CA SER A 278 -17.14 31.62 -15.91
C SER A 278 -17.30 30.50 -14.89
N TRP A 279 -18.13 30.73 -13.90
CA TRP A 279 -18.46 29.74 -12.89
C TRP A 279 -19.23 28.61 -13.57
N ARG A 280 -18.62 27.44 -13.60
CA ARG A 280 -19.30 26.20 -14.03
C ARG A 280 -20.55 26.01 -13.17
N SER A 281 -21.60 25.45 -13.74
CA SER A 281 -22.83 25.13 -13.00
C SER A 281 -22.49 24.28 -11.74
N PRO A 282 -23.32 24.29 -10.68
CA PRO A 282 -23.10 23.47 -9.50
C PRO A 282 -22.89 21.98 -9.82
N ARG A 283 -23.51 21.50 -10.91
CA ARG A 283 -23.37 20.14 -11.41
C ARG A 283 -22.00 19.90 -12.06
N GLU A 284 -21.49 20.85 -12.83
CA GLU A 284 -20.15 20.81 -13.40
C GLU A 284 -19.05 20.97 -12.33
N GLN A 285 -19.30 21.80 -11.32
CA GLN A 285 -18.42 21.91 -10.15
C GLN A 285 -18.34 20.60 -9.39
N LEU A 286 -19.47 19.92 -9.17
CA LEU A 286 -19.53 18.63 -8.49
C LEU A 286 -18.83 17.54 -9.32
N GLN A 287 -19.03 17.52 -10.64
CA GLN A 287 -18.34 16.58 -11.54
C GLN A 287 -16.85 16.84 -11.60
N HIS A 288 -16.42 18.11 -11.68
CA HIS A 288 -15.03 18.50 -11.63
C HIS A 288 -14.38 18.12 -10.28
N TRP A 289 -15.10 18.32 -9.18
CA TRP A 289 -14.66 17.90 -7.86
C TRP A 289 -14.55 16.37 -7.74
N GLN A 290 -15.53 15.63 -8.27
CA GLN A 290 -15.51 14.16 -8.27
C GLN A 290 -14.38 13.61 -9.13
N MET A 291 -14.07 14.19 -10.28
CA MET A 291 -12.95 13.80 -11.15
C MET A 291 -11.60 14.13 -10.48
N ASN A 292 -11.47 15.30 -9.86
CA ASN A 292 -10.23 15.71 -9.22
C ASN A 292 -9.99 14.97 -7.89
N ARG A 293 -11.05 14.47 -7.23
CA ARG A 293 -10.93 13.70 -5.98
C ARG A 293 -10.10 12.41 -6.13
N ARG A 294 -10.02 11.86 -7.33
CA ARG A 294 -9.14 10.70 -7.63
C ARG A 294 -7.70 11.11 -7.90
N LYS A 295 -7.48 12.33 -8.38
CA LYS A 295 -6.17 12.85 -8.80
C LYS A 295 -5.43 13.59 -7.68
N LEU A 296 -6.17 14.26 -6.81
CA LEU A 296 -5.61 15.08 -5.73
C LEU A 296 -6.14 14.62 -4.37
N ALA A 297 -5.35 14.85 -3.34
CA ALA A 297 -5.76 14.74 -1.95
C ALA A 297 -6.21 16.11 -1.44
N PHE A 298 -7.21 16.13 -0.54
CA PHE A 298 -7.77 17.35 0.04
C PHE A 298 -7.82 17.32 1.56
N SER A 299 -7.49 16.19 2.18
CA SER A 299 -7.50 16.02 3.63
C SER A 299 -6.26 16.65 4.25
N THR A 300 -6.44 17.51 5.25
CA THR A 300 -5.33 18.04 6.06
C THR A 300 -4.90 16.94 7.04
N VAL A 301 -3.82 16.25 6.72
CA VAL A 301 -3.24 15.16 7.52
C VAL A 301 -1.73 15.31 7.57
N GLY A 302 -1.09 14.66 8.52
CA GLY A 302 0.34 14.70 8.76
C GLY A 302 0.67 15.29 10.13
N THR A 303 1.94 15.38 10.44
CA THR A 303 2.45 15.97 11.68
C THR A 303 2.65 17.46 11.48
N PRO A 304 2.10 18.36 12.33
CA PRO A 304 2.05 19.81 12.09
C PRO A 304 3.38 20.44 11.64
N ASP A 305 4.50 20.03 12.25
CA ASP A 305 5.83 20.61 11.96
C ASP A 305 6.39 20.20 10.58
N TYR A 306 5.78 19.19 9.93
CA TYR A 306 6.23 18.60 8.67
C TYR A 306 5.18 18.71 7.56
N ILE A 307 4.02 19.33 7.82
CA ILE A 307 2.95 19.47 6.81
C ILE A 307 3.40 20.45 5.73
N ALA A 308 3.32 20.03 4.47
CA ALA A 308 3.60 20.89 3.33
C ALA A 308 2.58 22.03 3.20
N PRO A 309 3.00 23.23 2.72
CA PRO A 309 2.12 24.40 2.60
C PRO A 309 0.85 24.14 1.75
N GLU A 310 0.97 23.40 0.65
CA GLU A 310 -0.16 23.07 -0.24
C GLU A 310 -1.22 22.23 0.44
N VAL A 311 -0.86 21.40 1.42
CA VAL A 311 -1.78 20.60 2.23
C VAL A 311 -2.64 21.51 3.11
N LEU A 312 -2.03 22.56 3.70
CA LEU A 312 -2.72 23.55 4.54
C LEU A 312 -3.64 24.45 3.71
N LEU A 313 -3.26 24.76 2.47
CA LEU A 313 -4.05 25.63 1.58
C LEU A 313 -5.34 24.98 1.08
N LYS A 314 -5.54 23.66 1.25
CA LYS A 314 -6.76 22.92 0.88
C LYS A 314 -7.15 23.03 -0.61
N LYS A 315 -6.24 23.42 -1.47
CA LYS A 315 -6.47 23.53 -2.93
C LYS A 315 -6.38 22.18 -3.65
N GLY A 316 -6.06 21.12 -2.95
CA GLY A 316 -5.72 19.81 -3.48
C GLY A 316 -4.21 19.68 -3.68
N TYR A 317 -3.67 18.50 -3.37
CA TYR A 317 -2.24 18.21 -3.45
C TYR A 317 -2.00 16.80 -3.98
N GLY A 318 -0.84 16.58 -4.56
CA GLY A 318 -0.39 15.33 -5.13
C GLY A 318 0.89 14.81 -4.47
N MET A 319 1.81 14.32 -5.30
CA MET A 319 3.10 13.75 -4.87
C MET A 319 4.06 14.79 -4.28
N GLU A 320 3.87 16.06 -4.63
CA GLU A 320 4.72 17.18 -4.19
C GLU A 320 4.73 17.38 -2.69
N CYS A 321 3.72 16.88 -1.97
CA CYS A 321 3.63 17.04 -0.52
C CYS A 321 4.60 16.16 0.29
N ASP A 322 5.19 15.10 -0.33
CA ASP A 322 6.20 14.22 0.26
C ASP A 322 7.62 14.73 -0.02
#